data_03e6aa5b9bbea831cabee5e28989b56d
#
_entry.id   03e6aa5b9bbea831cabee5e28989b56d
#
_cell.length_a   1.000
_cell.length_b   1.000
_cell.length_c   1.000
_cell.angle_alpha   90.00
_cell.angle_beta   90.00
_cell.angle_gamma   90.00
#
_symmetry.space_group_name_H-M   'P 1'
#
loop_
_entity.id
_entity.type
_entity.pdbx_description
1 polymer ?
#
loop_
_entity_poly.entity_id
_entity_poly.type
_entity_poly.pdbx_seq_one_letter_code
_entity_poly.pdbx_strand_id
1 'polypeptide(L)'
;MSLLEARNVGVRVGAEVLIEDISLALAPGELVAVLGPNGAGKSTLLGAIAGDRAVASGAVLLDDRPIGQWNKAALARRRAVLPQHSAVAFDFTGLQIASLGLLAHRDRLSERQMRALAERALHETEALAFADRPYTVLSGGERQRVQLARVLAQCDADPSVRPFLLLDEPITGLDLAHQHAALASARRRADRGLGVLAVLHDINMAARYADRVAILENGCMSALGASDAMLTPERLSAVFATPIVKISAGGETAFLSPGAGH
;
A
#
# COMPACT_ATOMS: atom_id res chain seq x y z
N MET A 1 17.26 -9.89 10.17
CA MET A 1 16.37 -9.64 9.01
C MET A 1 15.59 -8.36 9.29
N SER A 2 15.38 -7.51 8.29
CA SER A 2 14.54 -6.31 8.47
C SER A 2 13.09 -6.72 8.72
N LEU A 3 12.38 -6.08 9.66
CA LEU A 3 10.99 -6.40 9.99
C LEU A 3 10.25 -5.12 10.33
N LEU A 4 9.06 -4.95 9.77
CA LEU A 4 8.14 -3.88 10.16
C LEU A 4 6.95 -4.52 10.87
N GLU A 5 6.72 -4.14 12.13
CA GLU A 5 5.82 -4.86 13.01
C GLU A 5 4.91 -3.93 13.80
N ALA A 6 3.63 -4.21 13.79
CA ALA A 6 2.65 -3.68 14.72
C ALA A 6 2.42 -4.69 15.83
N ARG A 7 2.57 -4.30 17.11
CA ARG A 7 2.34 -5.14 18.30
C ARG A 7 1.24 -4.52 19.15
N ASN A 8 0.07 -5.17 19.19
CA ASN A 8 -1.12 -4.78 19.97
C ASN A 8 -1.50 -3.29 19.76
N VAL A 9 -1.43 -2.86 18.50
CA VAL A 9 -1.62 -1.45 18.13
C VAL A 9 -3.09 -1.06 18.24
N GLY A 10 -3.34 0.01 18.99
CA GLY A 10 -4.60 0.72 19.02
C GLY A 10 -4.44 2.19 18.64
N VAL A 11 -5.42 2.73 17.92
CA VAL A 11 -5.49 4.14 17.53
C VAL A 11 -6.83 4.74 17.94
N ARG A 12 -6.78 5.93 18.55
CA ARG A 12 -7.97 6.68 18.99
C ARG A 12 -7.92 8.12 18.46
N VAL A 13 -9.11 8.70 18.29
CA VAL A 13 -9.27 10.14 18.03
C VAL A 13 -10.31 10.66 19.02
N GLY A 14 -9.85 11.44 19.99
CA GLY A 14 -10.69 11.79 21.14
C GLY A 14 -11.14 10.54 21.90
N ALA A 15 -12.46 10.36 22.06
CA ALA A 15 -13.04 9.18 22.71
C ALA A 15 -13.27 8.01 21.75
N GLU A 16 -13.21 8.22 20.43
CA GLU A 16 -13.49 7.22 19.41
C GLU A 16 -12.30 6.29 19.22
N VAL A 17 -12.54 4.98 19.30
CA VAL A 17 -11.56 3.93 18.98
C VAL A 17 -11.67 3.62 17.48
N LEU A 18 -10.60 3.85 16.73
CA LEU A 18 -10.55 3.57 15.29
C LEU A 18 -10.04 2.17 14.98
N ILE A 19 -9.05 1.72 15.74
CA ILE A 19 -8.54 0.34 15.71
C ILE A 19 -8.08 -0.05 17.12
N GLU A 20 -8.16 -1.35 17.42
CA GLU A 20 -7.80 -1.88 18.74
C GLU A 20 -7.12 -3.25 18.62
N ASP A 21 -6.05 -3.43 19.41
CA ASP A 21 -5.32 -4.70 19.60
C ASP A 21 -4.86 -5.38 18.29
N ILE A 22 -4.40 -4.60 17.32
CA ILE A 22 -3.93 -5.15 16.04
C ILE A 22 -2.45 -5.52 16.11
N SER A 23 -2.15 -6.78 15.78
CA SER A 23 -0.78 -7.28 15.64
C SER A 23 -0.56 -7.83 14.23
N LEU A 24 0.44 -7.28 13.53
CA LEU A 24 0.82 -7.66 12.16
C LEU A 24 2.31 -7.47 11.97
N ALA A 25 2.98 -8.51 11.48
CA ALA A 25 4.36 -8.44 11.05
C ALA A 25 4.42 -8.48 9.51
N LEU A 26 5.21 -7.59 8.93
CA LEU A 26 5.51 -7.50 7.50
C LEU A 26 6.98 -7.82 7.29
N ALA A 27 7.24 -8.95 6.64
CA ALA A 27 8.58 -9.41 6.33
C ALA A 27 9.04 -8.96 4.93
N PRO A 28 10.35 -8.89 4.67
CA PRO A 28 10.89 -8.75 3.33
C PRO A 28 10.49 -9.93 2.44
N GLY A 29 10.13 -9.64 1.20
CA GLY A 29 9.81 -10.67 0.21
C GLY A 29 8.34 -11.07 0.16
N GLU A 30 7.48 -10.46 0.98
CA GLU A 30 6.05 -10.74 0.97
C GLU A 30 5.20 -9.52 0.57
N LEU A 31 4.05 -9.81 -0.02
CA LEU A 31 2.96 -8.85 -0.20
C LEU A 31 1.79 -9.27 0.69
N VAL A 32 1.44 -8.40 1.64
CA VAL A 32 0.28 -8.57 2.53
C VAL A 32 -0.83 -7.63 2.07
N ALA A 33 -2.00 -8.17 1.72
CA ALA A 33 -3.18 -7.38 1.45
C ALA A 33 -4.01 -7.18 2.72
N VAL A 34 -4.51 -5.96 2.93
CA VAL A 34 -5.47 -5.64 4.00
C VAL A 34 -6.84 -5.44 3.38
N LEU A 35 -7.78 -6.32 3.73
CA LEU A 35 -9.16 -6.32 3.28
C LEU A 35 -10.12 -5.99 4.44
N GLY A 36 -11.36 -5.65 4.11
CA GLY A 36 -12.45 -5.40 5.05
C GLY A 36 -13.42 -4.34 4.54
N PRO A 37 -14.60 -4.21 5.16
CA PRO A 37 -15.58 -3.21 4.76
C PRO A 37 -15.08 -1.77 4.92
N ASN A 38 -15.83 -0.81 4.36
CA ASN A 38 -15.54 0.60 4.57
C ASN A 38 -15.68 0.95 6.05
N GLY A 39 -14.79 1.77 6.56
CA GLY A 39 -14.76 2.12 7.98
C GLY A 39 -14.11 1.07 8.90
N ALA A 40 -13.65 -0.09 8.41
CA ALA A 40 -13.03 -1.13 9.23
C ALA A 40 -11.66 -0.76 9.86
N GLY A 41 -11.10 0.43 9.55
CA GLY A 41 -9.84 0.88 10.11
C GLY A 41 -8.60 0.61 9.26
N LYS A 42 -8.75 0.15 7.99
CA LYS A 42 -7.63 -0.23 7.10
C LYS A 42 -6.60 0.89 6.90
N SER A 43 -7.02 2.08 6.47
CA SER A 43 -6.13 3.25 6.29
C SER A 43 -5.58 3.77 7.61
N THR A 44 -6.32 3.58 8.71
CA THR A 44 -5.85 3.89 10.06
C THR A 44 -4.69 2.98 10.46
N LEU A 45 -4.83 1.66 10.23
CA LEU A 45 -3.76 0.68 10.46
C LEU A 45 -2.53 0.99 9.61
N LEU A 46 -2.72 1.23 8.31
CA LEU A 46 -1.60 1.57 7.42
C LEU A 46 -0.90 2.87 7.88
N GLY A 47 -1.66 3.91 8.23
CA GLY A 47 -1.10 5.17 8.73
C GLY A 47 -0.35 5.00 10.07
N ALA A 48 -0.81 4.10 10.95
CA ALA A 48 -0.10 3.77 12.19
C ALA A 48 1.22 3.03 11.88
N ILE A 49 1.18 2.00 11.02
CA ILE A 49 2.36 1.25 10.57
C ILE A 49 3.35 2.17 9.84
N ALA A 50 2.84 3.13 9.08
CA ALA A 50 3.66 4.15 8.44
C ALA A 50 4.32 5.13 9.42
N GLY A 51 3.83 5.24 10.66
CA GLY A 51 4.26 6.25 11.63
C GLY A 51 3.70 7.64 11.33
N ASP A 52 2.66 7.73 10.52
CA ASP A 52 1.96 8.97 10.17
C ASP A 52 0.78 9.24 11.12
N ARG A 53 0.36 8.22 11.89
CA ARG A 53 -0.61 8.32 12.98
C ARG A 53 0.01 7.87 14.30
N ALA A 54 -0.24 8.63 15.35
CA ALA A 54 0.13 8.25 16.70
C ALA A 54 -0.68 7.02 17.16
N VAL A 55 -0.02 6.08 17.83
CA VAL A 55 -0.67 4.94 18.46
C VAL A 55 -1.05 5.30 19.89
N ALA A 56 -2.25 4.88 20.32
CA ALA A 56 -2.75 5.06 21.67
C ALA A 56 -2.34 3.91 22.60
N SER A 57 -2.14 2.72 22.04
CA SER A 57 -1.65 1.52 22.74
C SER A 57 -0.77 0.69 21.83
N GLY A 58 0.03 -0.19 22.40
CA GLY A 58 0.97 -1.02 21.68
C GLY A 58 2.15 -0.25 21.10
N ALA A 59 2.79 -0.81 20.08
CA ALA A 59 3.93 -0.19 19.42
C ALA A 59 4.05 -0.62 17.96
N VAL A 60 4.55 0.29 17.11
CA VAL A 60 5.03 -0.04 15.77
C VAL A 60 6.56 -0.03 15.80
N LEU A 61 7.16 -1.11 15.38
CA LEU A 61 8.61 -1.33 15.39
C LEU A 61 9.12 -1.50 13.95
N LEU A 62 10.22 -0.87 13.65
CA LEU A 62 11.02 -1.12 12.45
C LEU A 62 12.41 -1.59 12.92
N ASP A 63 12.77 -2.83 12.61
CA ASP A 63 14.01 -3.46 13.07
C ASP A 63 14.16 -3.38 14.60
N ASP A 64 13.14 -3.82 15.35
CA ASP A 64 13.04 -3.80 16.81
C ASP A 64 13.11 -2.41 17.46
N ARG A 65 13.16 -1.35 16.67
CA ARG A 65 13.18 0.04 17.15
C ARG A 65 11.83 0.71 16.94
N PRO A 66 11.22 1.34 17.97
CA PRO A 66 9.97 2.07 17.81
C PRO A 66 10.03 3.10 16.68
N ILE A 67 9.02 3.11 15.80
CA ILE A 67 9.01 3.95 14.60
C ILE A 67 9.10 5.44 14.92
N GLY A 68 8.52 5.87 16.02
CA GLY A 68 8.56 7.25 16.50
C GLY A 68 9.96 7.72 16.96
N GLN A 69 10.92 6.81 17.15
CA GLN A 69 12.30 7.13 17.50
C GLN A 69 13.21 7.27 16.28
N TRP A 70 12.70 7.02 15.09
CA TRP A 70 13.47 7.19 13.87
C TRP A 70 13.53 8.68 13.47
N ASN A 71 14.70 9.11 13.01
CA ASN A 71 14.80 10.38 12.29
C ASN A 71 13.95 10.31 11.00
N LYS A 72 13.20 11.38 10.69
CA LYS A 72 12.26 11.41 9.55
C LYS A 72 12.93 11.04 8.22
N ALA A 73 14.13 11.56 7.95
CA ALA A 73 14.85 11.26 6.72
C ALA A 73 15.32 9.79 6.68
N ALA A 74 15.83 9.26 7.81
CA ALA A 74 16.22 7.86 7.92
C ALA A 74 15.01 6.93 7.75
N LEU A 75 13.87 7.26 8.34
CA LEU A 75 12.64 6.51 8.19
C LEU A 75 12.13 6.53 6.73
N ALA A 76 12.18 7.69 6.08
CA ALA A 76 11.78 7.81 4.67
C ALA A 76 12.66 6.99 3.71
N ARG A 77 13.90 6.66 4.09
CA ARG A 77 14.75 5.72 3.32
C ARG A 77 14.39 4.25 3.57
N ARG A 78 13.65 3.95 4.64
CA ARG A 78 13.29 2.60 5.04
C ARG A 78 11.84 2.24 4.70
N ARG A 79 11.00 3.22 4.40
CA ARG A 79 9.62 3.01 3.97
C ARG A 79 9.18 4.04 2.93
N ALA A 80 8.42 3.59 1.93
CA ALA A 80 7.72 4.43 0.97
C ALA A 80 6.21 4.27 1.19
N VAL A 81 5.48 5.39 1.22
CA VAL A 81 4.04 5.41 1.53
C VAL A 81 3.27 6.09 0.40
N LEU A 82 2.32 5.36 -0.17
CA LEU A 82 1.27 5.90 -1.02
C LEU A 82 0.01 6.07 -0.17
N PRO A 83 -0.35 7.30 0.24
CA PRO A 83 -1.58 7.54 0.99
C PRO A 83 -2.80 7.54 0.05
N GLN A 84 -3.98 7.28 0.57
CA GLN A 84 -5.25 7.31 -0.17
C GLN A 84 -5.49 8.65 -0.87
N HIS A 85 -5.17 9.77 -0.20
CA HIS A 85 -5.29 11.11 -0.75
C HIS A 85 -3.98 11.87 -0.62
N SER A 86 -3.53 12.47 -1.71
CA SER A 86 -2.37 13.35 -1.74
C SER A 86 -2.80 14.73 -2.23
N ALA A 87 -3.04 15.67 -1.31
CA ALA A 87 -3.26 17.06 -1.66
C ALA A 87 -1.91 17.68 -2.08
N VAL A 88 -1.86 18.22 -3.27
CA VAL A 88 -0.72 19.00 -3.78
C VAL A 88 -1.19 20.43 -3.97
N ALA A 89 -0.64 21.34 -3.16
CA ALA A 89 -1.08 22.75 -3.12
C ALA A 89 -0.34 23.64 -4.14
N PHE A 90 0.64 23.11 -4.86
CA PHE A 90 1.47 23.87 -5.80
C PHE A 90 1.40 23.28 -7.21
N ASP A 91 1.70 24.07 -8.22
CA ASP A 91 1.73 23.66 -9.63
C ASP A 91 2.99 22.87 -9.99
N PHE A 92 3.19 21.73 -9.30
CA PHE A 92 4.25 20.80 -9.67
C PHE A 92 3.88 20.05 -10.95
N THR A 93 4.88 19.74 -11.77
CA THR A 93 4.72 18.82 -12.90
C THR A 93 4.71 17.36 -12.42
N GLY A 94 4.29 16.43 -13.28
CA GLY A 94 4.33 15.00 -12.99
C GLY A 94 5.73 14.52 -12.61
N LEU A 95 6.76 15.00 -13.31
CA LEU A 95 8.17 14.67 -13.00
C LEU A 95 8.61 15.21 -11.65
N GLN A 96 8.22 16.44 -11.31
CA GLN A 96 8.52 17.01 -10.00
C GLN A 96 7.87 16.21 -8.88
N ILE A 97 6.59 15.81 -9.04
CA ILE A 97 5.90 14.95 -8.06
C ILE A 97 6.63 13.62 -7.90
N ALA A 98 6.99 12.93 -8.99
CA ALA A 98 7.74 11.68 -8.92
C ALA A 98 9.09 11.87 -8.20
N SER A 99 9.77 13.00 -8.44
CA SER A 99 11.05 13.34 -7.81
C SER A 99 10.95 13.62 -6.31
N LEU A 100 9.77 14.01 -5.77
CA LEU A 100 9.58 14.20 -4.33
C LEU A 100 9.88 12.93 -3.52
N GLY A 101 9.64 11.75 -4.09
CA GLY A 101 9.98 10.47 -3.47
C GLY A 101 11.48 10.32 -3.17
N LEU A 102 12.32 11.05 -3.89
CA LEU A 102 13.78 10.95 -3.80
C LEU A 102 14.40 11.96 -2.83
N LEU A 103 13.62 12.87 -2.24
CA LEU A 103 14.14 13.93 -1.36
C LEU A 103 14.93 13.41 -0.15
N ALA A 104 14.55 12.22 0.37
CA ALA A 104 15.29 11.59 1.47
C ALA A 104 16.69 11.10 1.07
N HIS A 105 17.00 11.07 -0.23
CA HIS A 105 18.26 10.59 -0.80
C HIS A 105 19.09 11.72 -1.46
N ARG A 106 18.67 12.99 -1.32
CA ARG A 106 19.33 14.14 -1.97
C ARG A 106 20.79 14.34 -1.56
N ASP A 107 21.21 13.79 -0.44
CA ASP A 107 22.59 13.78 0.02
C ASP A 107 23.46 12.71 -0.65
N ARG A 108 22.85 11.77 -1.38
CA ARG A 108 23.50 10.60 -2.01
C ARG A 108 23.33 10.56 -3.51
N LEU A 109 22.30 11.20 -4.05
CA LEU A 109 21.95 11.20 -5.46
C LEU A 109 22.13 12.60 -6.05
N SER A 110 22.79 12.69 -7.21
CA SER A 110 22.81 13.91 -8.01
C SER A 110 21.43 14.19 -8.62
N GLU A 111 21.16 15.43 -8.99
CA GLU A 111 19.91 15.82 -9.68
C GLU A 111 19.66 14.99 -10.94
N ARG A 112 20.72 14.69 -11.73
CA ARG A 112 20.63 13.82 -12.90
C ARG A 112 20.17 12.40 -12.54
N GLN A 113 20.70 11.83 -11.46
CA GLN A 113 20.30 10.50 -10.99
C GLN A 113 18.86 10.51 -10.48
N MET A 114 18.47 11.53 -9.70
CA MET A 114 17.08 11.68 -9.21
C MET A 114 16.10 11.79 -10.38
N ARG A 115 16.43 12.62 -11.40
CA ARG A 115 15.61 12.75 -12.59
C ARG A 115 15.46 11.42 -13.33
N ALA A 116 16.56 10.71 -13.57
CA ALA A 116 16.53 9.42 -14.27
C ALA A 116 15.71 8.35 -13.53
N LEU A 117 15.78 8.33 -12.19
CA LEU A 117 14.95 7.44 -11.35
C LEU A 117 13.46 7.80 -11.45
N ALA A 118 13.12 9.08 -11.39
CA ALA A 118 11.75 9.56 -11.51
C ALA A 118 11.16 9.28 -12.90
N GLU A 119 11.91 9.53 -13.98
CA GLU A 119 11.50 9.23 -15.36
C GLU A 119 11.27 7.73 -15.56
N ARG A 120 12.15 6.88 -15.03
CA ARG A 120 12.00 5.42 -15.08
C ARG A 120 10.74 4.95 -14.34
N ALA A 121 10.46 5.51 -13.17
CA ALA A 121 9.26 5.18 -12.42
C ALA A 121 7.99 5.67 -13.13
N LEU A 122 8.01 6.86 -13.73
CA LEU A 122 6.91 7.36 -14.57
C LEU A 122 6.69 6.47 -15.80
N HIS A 123 7.75 5.97 -16.42
CA HIS A 123 7.64 5.01 -17.52
C HIS A 123 7.00 3.70 -17.05
N GLU A 124 7.43 3.15 -15.90
CA GLU A 124 6.87 1.91 -15.34
C GLU A 124 5.38 2.02 -15.01
N THR A 125 4.91 3.21 -14.61
CA THR A 125 3.49 3.46 -14.29
C THR A 125 2.70 4.01 -15.50
N GLU A 126 3.28 4.01 -16.70
CA GLU A 126 2.69 4.58 -17.92
C GLU A 126 2.26 6.04 -17.76
N ALA A 127 3.01 6.80 -16.94
CA ALA A 127 2.75 8.20 -16.63
C ALA A 127 3.79 9.16 -17.24
N LEU A 128 4.73 8.66 -18.05
CA LEU A 128 5.82 9.48 -18.62
C LEU A 128 5.29 10.62 -19.52
N ALA A 129 4.18 10.39 -20.22
CA ALA A 129 3.50 11.42 -21.02
C ALA A 129 3.00 12.63 -20.20
N PHE A 130 2.94 12.49 -18.88
CA PHE A 130 2.51 13.54 -17.95
C PHE A 130 3.70 14.23 -17.25
N ALA A 131 4.95 13.88 -17.59
CA ALA A 131 6.13 14.36 -16.89
C ALA A 131 6.18 15.89 -16.82
N ASP A 132 5.88 16.57 -17.92
CA ASP A 132 5.95 18.03 -18.01
C ASP A 132 4.57 18.72 -17.82
N ARG A 133 3.50 17.95 -17.60
CA ARG A 133 2.15 18.50 -17.37
C ARG A 133 1.97 18.91 -15.92
N PRO A 134 1.30 20.06 -15.63
CA PRO A 134 0.92 20.40 -14.26
C PRO A 134 0.07 19.29 -13.63
N TYR A 135 0.43 18.89 -12.41
CA TYR A 135 -0.28 17.82 -11.69
C TYR A 135 -1.77 18.16 -11.44
N THR A 136 -2.07 19.45 -11.29
CA THR A 136 -3.41 19.95 -11.02
C THR A 136 -4.41 19.70 -12.17
N VAL A 137 -3.92 19.62 -13.42
CA VAL A 137 -4.78 19.38 -14.60
C VAL A 137 -4.91 17.88 -14.97
N LEU A 138 -4.24 16.99 -14.25
CA LEU A 138 -4.33 15.57 -14.49
C LEU A 138 -5.66 15.01 -13.98
N SER A 139 -6.19 14.00 -14.67
CA SER A 139 -7.33 13.20 -14.18
C SER A 139 -6.97 12.42 -12.92
N GLY A 140 -7.97 11.88 -12.21
CA GLY A 140 -7.75 11.07 -11.00
C GLY A 140 -6.82 9.89 -11.24
N GLY A 141 -7.05 9.13 -12.30
CA GLY A 141 -6.20 7.97 -12.65
C GLY A 141 -4.78 8.37 -13.08
N GLU A 142 -4.63 9.47 -13.83
CA GLU A 142 -3.30 10.01 -14.17
C GLU A 142 -2.53 10.45 -12.92
N ARG A 143 -3.20 11.14 -11.99
CA ARG A 143 -2.62 11.52 -10.68
C ARG A 143 -2.19 10.30 -9.89
N GLN A 144 -3.02 9.26 -9.84
CA GLN A 144 -2.73 8.03 -9.12
C GLN A 144 -1.46 7.35 -9.66
N ARG A 145 -1.31 7.27 -10.99
CA ARG A 145 -0.13 6.71 -11.64
C ARG A 145 1.15 7.53 -11.35
N VAL A 146 1.06 8.86 -11.34
CA VAL A 146 2.18 9.74 -10.96
C VAL A 146 2.55 9.56 -9.48
N GLN A 147 1.56 9.44 -8.57
CA GLN A 147 1.82 9.19 -7.15
C GLN A 147 2.41 7.79 -6.92
N LEU A 148 1.97 6.80 -7.68
CA LEU A 148 2.59 5.48 -7.65
C LEU A 148 4.06 5.57 -8.12
N ALA A 149 4.35 6.28 -9.23
CA ALA A 149 5.72 6.50 -9.69
C ALA A 149 6.60 7.13 -8.59
N ARG A 150 6.07 8.10 -7.83
CA ARG A 150 6.78 8.74 -6.71
C ARG A 150 7.27 7.72 -5.68
N VAL A 151 6.41 6.82 -5.22
CA VAL A 151 6.78 5.82 -4.20
C VAL A 151 7.67 4.71 -4.76
N LEU A 152 7.49 4.35 -6.04
CA LEU A 152 8.35 3.38 -6.71
C LEU A 152 9.78 3.95 -6.93
N ALA A 153 9.91 5.21 -7.32
CA ALA A 153 11.21 5.88 -7.42
C ALA A 153 11.94 5.89 -6.07
N GLN A 154 11.20 6.14 -4.97
CA GLN A 154 11.74 6.10 -3.61
C GLN A 154 12.26 4.70 -3.24
N CYS A 155 11.53 3.64 -3.60
CA CYS A 155 11.97 2.26 -3.36
C CYS A 155 13.24 1.89 -4.10
N ASP A 156 13.43 2.45 -5.30
CA ASP A 156 14.54 2.14 -6.19
C ASP A 156 15.76 3.07 -6.00
N ALA A 157 15.69 4.02 -5.05
CA ALA A 157 16.70 5.05 -4.85
C ALA A 157 18.05 4.52 -4.34
N ASP A 158 18.02 3.46 -3.52
CA ASP A 158 19.22 2.84 -2.95
C ASP A 158 19.13 1.31 -3.05
N PRO A 159 19.85 0.68 -3.99
CA PRO A 159 19.79 -0.78 -4.16
C PRO A 159 20.30 -1.59 -2.96
N SER A 160 21.05 -0.97 -2.05
CA SER A 160 21.54 -1.64 -0.82
C SER A 160 20.50 -1.69 0.30
N VAL A 161 19.43 -0.89 0.19
CA VAL A 161 18.33 -0.84 1.14
C VAL A 161 17.12 -1.58 0.58
N ARG A 162 16.42 -2.31 1.44
CA ARG A 162 15.13 -2.93 1.12
C ARG A 162 14.06 -2.19 1.92
N PRO A 163 13.49 -1.11 1.39
CA PRO A 163 12.44 -0.38 2.09
C PRO A 163 11.14 -1.18 2.09
N PHE A 164 10.26 -0.86 3.04
CA PHE A 164 8.88 -1.31 3.03
C PHE A 164 8.03 -0.41 2.12
N LEU A 165 7.16 -1.01 1.31
CA LEU A 165 6.23 -0.29 0.44
C LEU A 165 4.81 -0.41 1.02
N LEU A 166 4.24 0.72 1.44
CA LEU A 166 2.92 0.81 2.07
C LEU A 166 1.97 1.53 1.11
N LEU A 167 0.94 0.84 0.67
CA LEU A 167 0.02 1.31 -0.38
C LEU A 167 -1.41 1.39 0.16
N ASP A 168 -1.95 2.58 0.28
CA ASP A 168 -3.35 2.81 0.65
C ASP A 168 -4.20 3.01 -0.60
N GLU A 169 -5.00 2.01 -0.95
CA GLU A 169 -5.86 1.96 -2.14
C GLU A 169 -5.13 2.33 -3.46
N PRO A 170 -4.05 1.62 -3.81
CA PRO A 170 -3.19 2.01 -4.94
C PRO A 170 -3.87 1.95 -6.31
N ILE A 171 -4.98 1.23 -6.43
CA ILE A 171 -5.66 0.95 -7.70
C ILE A 171 -6.98 1.73 -7.86
N THR A 172 -7.36 2.54 -6.88
CA THR A 172 -8.61 3.31 -6.93
C THR A 172 -8.56 4.34 -8.06
N GLY A 173 -9.61 4.37 -8.88
CA GLY A 173 -9.73 5.28 -10.03
C GLY A 173 -8.92 4.89 -11.27
N LEU A 174 -8.29 3.71 -11.27
CA LEU A 174 -7.60 3.13 -12.42
C LEU A 174 -8.54 2.18 -13.19
N ASP A 175 -8.36 2.10 -14.50
CA ASP A 175 -8.95 1.02 -15.30
C ASP A 175 -8.28 -0.32 -15.02
N LEU A 176 -8.90 -1.41 -15.47
CA LEU A 176 -8.47 -2.78 -15.15
C LEU A 176 -7.01 -3.06 -15.54
N ALA A 177 -6.56 -2.58 -16.70
CA ALA A 177 -5.19 -2.79 -17.16
C ALA A 177 -4.18 -2.11 -16.23
N HIS A 178 -4.43 -0.85 -15.86
CA HIS A 178 -3.58 -0.10 -14.94
C HIS A 178 -3.64 -0.61 -13.51
N GLN A 179 -4.78 -1.15 -13.04
CA GLN A 179 -4.89 -1.83 -11.74
C GLN A 179 -3.94 -3.02 -11.66
N HIS A 180 -3.96 -3.88 -12.69
CA HIS A 180 -3.04 -5.02 -12.78
C HIS A 180 -1.58 -4.57 -12.87
N ALA A 181 -1.27 -3.56 -13.69
CA ALA A 181 0.09 -3.04 -13.83
C ALA A 181 0.64 -2.50 -12.48
N ALA A 182 -0.19 -1.77 -11.71
CA ALA A 182 0.17 -1.23 -10.40
C ALA A 182 0.51 -2.34 -9.40
N LEU A 183 -0.36 -3.35 -9.26
CA LEU A 183 -0.13 -4.45 -8.33
C LEU A 183 0.99 -5.40 -8.78
N ALA A 184 1.14 -5.64 -10.08
CA ALA A 184 2.27 -6.38 -10.63
C ALA A 184 3.60 -5.67 -10.34
N SER A 185 3.63 -4.33 -10.38
CA SER A 185 4.78 -3.54 -10.02
C SER A 185 5.15 -3.65 -8.54
N ALA A 186 4.13 -3.65 -7.66
CA ALA A 186 4.29 -3.90 -6.23
C ALA A 186 4.78 -5.34 -5.96
N ARG A 187 4.19 -6.36 -6.64
CA ARG A 187 4.60 -7.77 -6.53
C ARG A 187 6.06 -7.97 -6.93
N ARG A 188 6.47 -7.43 -8.09
CA ARG A 188 7.89 -7.50 -8.52
C ARG A 188 8.86 -6.94 -7.47
N ARG A 189 8.44 -5.93 -6.70
CA ARG A 189 9.28 -5.39 -5.60
C ARG A 189 9.32 -6.33 -4.41
N ALA A 190 8.20 -6.95 -4.06
CA ALA A 190 8.20 -8.01 -3.05
C ALA A 190 9.12 -9.18 -3.48
N ASP A 191 9.04 -9.64 -4.74
CA ASP A 191 9.90 -10.70 -5.28
C ASP A 191 11.41 -10.33 -5.23
N ARG A 192 11.71 -9.02 -5.24
CA ARG A 192 13.07 -8.50 -5.06
C ARG A 192 13.46 -8.29 -3.59
N GLY A 193 12.62 -8.71 -2.67
CA GLY A 193 12.88 -8.70 -1.22
C GLY A 193 12.38 -7.47 -0.46
N LEU A 194 11.47 -6.64 -1.04
CA LEU A 194 10.78 -5.63 -0.26
C LEU A 194 9.59 -6.25 0.49
N GLY A 195 9.26 -5.74 1.68
CA GLY A 195 7.96 -6.02 2.30
C GLY A 195 6.92 -5.05 1.76
N VAL A 196 5.78 -5.56 1.27
CA VAL A 196 4.70 -4.74 0.70
C VAL A 196 3.42 -4.94 1.50
N LEU A 197 2.82 -3.85 1.97
CA LEU A 197 1.48 -3.82 2.57
C LEU A 197 0.55 -3.02 1.67
N ALA A 198 -0.53 -3.61 1.20
CA ALA A 198 -1.50 -2.95 0.33
C ALA A 198 -2.92 -3.04 0.90
N VAL A 199 -3.55 -1.90 1.14
CA VAL A 199 -4.99 -1.83 1.41
C VAL A 199 -5.72 -1.95 0.10
N LEU A 200 -6.57 -2.97 -0.02
CA LEU A 200 -7.33 -3.27 -1.23
C LEU A 200 -8.83 -3.37 -0.92
N HIS A 201 -9.67 -3.08 -1.93
CA HIS A 201 -11.11 -3.33 -1.89
C HIS A 201 -11.50 -4.53 -2.75
N ASP A 202 -10.69 -4.86 -3.75
CA ASP A 202 -10.95 -5.96 -4.67
C ASP A 202 -10.34 -7.26 -4.15
N ILE A 203 -11.22 -8.21 -3.83
CA ILE A 203 -10.86 -9.54 -3.32
C ILE A 203 -10.05 -10.32 -4.37
N ASN A 204 -10.40 -10.18 -5.66
CA ASN A 204 -9.72 -10.89 -6.73
C ASN A 204 -8.30 -10.39 -6.94
N MET A 205 -8.08 -9.07 -6.78
CA MET A 205 -6.75 -8.49 -6.80
C MET A 205 -5.92 -8.96 -5.61
N ALA A 206 -6.50 -9.06 -4.40
CA ALA A 206 -5.82 -9.62 -3.25
C ALA A 206 -5.47 -11.09 -3.46
N ALA A 207 -6.41 -11.91 -3.97
CA ALA A 207 -6.20 -13.33 -4.26
C ALA A 207 -5.06 -13.55 -5.27
N ARG A 208 -4.93 -12.66 -6.25
CA ARG A 208 -3.95 -12.79 -7.33
C ARG A 208 -2.54 -12.37 -6.94
N TYR A 209 -2.41 -11.34 -6.10
CA TYR A 209 -1.12 -10.70 -5.86
C TYR A 209 -0.55 -10.89 -4.46
N ALA A 210 -1.38 -11.17 -3.46
CA ALA A 210 -0.94 -11.24 -2.07
C ALA A 210 -0.54 -12.66 -1.64
N ASP A 211 0.57 -12.74 -0.90
CA ASP A 211 0.99 -13.98 -0.21
C ASP A 211 0.13 -14.22 1.02
N ARG A 212 -0.20 -13.13 1.75
CA ARG A 212 -1.00 -13.16 2.96
C ARG A 212 -2.09 -12.10 2.90
N VAL A 213 -3.17 -12.37 3.61
CA VAL A 213 -4.30 -11.46 3.75
C VAL A 213 -4.60 -11.22 5.21
N ALA A 214 -4.72 -9.94 5.59
CA ALA A 214 -5.27 -9.48 6.85
C ALA A 214 -6.69 -8.99 6.61
N ILE A 215 -7.65 -9.45 7.41
CA ILE A 215 -9.05 -9.02 7.33
C ILE A 215 -9.38 -8.20 8.57
N LEU A 216 -9.86 -6.97 8.33
CA LEU A 216 -10.27 -6.04 9.39
C LEU A 216 -11.79 -5.87 9.37
N GLU A 217 -12.38 -5.89 10.58
CA GLU A 217 -13.80 -5.64 10.85
C GLU A 217 -13.93 -4.81 12.12
N ASN A 218 -14.70 -3.73 12.07
CA ASN A 218 -15.01 -2.90 13.25
C ASN A 218 -13.77 -2.48 14.07
N GLY A 219 -12.68 -2.14 13.40
CA GLY A 219 -11.44 -1.72 14.06
C GLY A 219 -10.57 -2.84 14.62
N CYS A 220 -10.94 -4.10 14.44
CA CYS A 220 -10.19 -5.27 14.91
C CYS A 220 -9.71 -6.12 13.73
N MET A 221 -8.66 -6.90 13.93
CA MET A 221 -8.21 -7.89 12.96
C MET A 221 -8.93 -9.21 13.23
N SER A 222 -9.85 -9.59 12.32
CA SER A 222 -10.62 -10.84 12.44
C SER A 222 -9.87 -12.05 11.89
N ALA A 223 -8.96 -11.86 10.94
CA ALA A 223 -8.14 -12.95 10.39
C ALA A 223 -6.83 -12.43 9.80
N LEU A 224 -5.79 -13.27 9.87
CA LEU A 224 -4.48 -13.04 9.22
C LEU A 224 -3.86 -14.39 8.87
N GLY A 225 -3.47 -14.57 7.62
CA GLY A 225 -2.85 -15.83 7.17
C GLY A 225 -2.57 -15.85 5.68
N ALA A 226 -2.19 -17.02 5.16
CA ALA A 226 -1.96 -17.23 3.74
C ALA A 226 -3.22 -16.89 2.92
N SER A 227 -3.04 -16.29 1.75
CA SER A 227 -4.13 -15.76 0.93
C SER A 227 -5.22 -16.81 0.66
N ASP A 228 -4.83 -18.01 0.25
CA ASP A 228 -5.74 -19.11 -0.06
C ASP A 228 -6.56 -19.61 1.15
N ALA A 229 -5.94 -19.60 2.34
CA ALA A 229 -6.59 -19.98 3.59
C ALA A 229 -7.52 -18.89 4.15
N MET A 230 -7.23 -17.62 3.86
CA MET A 230 -8.03 -16.50 4.34
C MET A 230 -9.21 -16.19 3.42
N LEU A 231 -9.03 -16.35 2.11
CA LEU A 231 -10.06 -16.03 1.11
C LEU A 231 -10.98 -17.23 0.84
N THR A 232 -11.88 -17.49 1.80
CA THR A 232 -12.93 -18.52 1.64
C THR A 232 -14.30 -17.86 1.44
N PRO A 233 -15.20 -18.48 0.66
CA PRO A 233 -16.56 -17.94 0.44
C PRO A 233 -17.30 -17.63 1.73
N GLU A 234 -17.21 -18.52 2.72
CA GLU A 234 -17.92 -18.41 4.00
C GLU A 234 -17.45 -17.17 4.77
N ARG A 235 -16.11 -17.02 4.91
CA ARG A 235 -15.53 -15.87 5.62
C ARG A 235 -15.83 -14.57 4.89
N LEU A 236 -15.61 -14.53 3.57
CA LEU A 236 -15.84 -13.33 2.77
C LEU A 236 -17.32 -12.94 2.80
N SER A 237 -18.25 -13.91 2.73
CA SER A 237 -19.68 -13.63 2.81
C SER A 237 -20.05 -13.03 4.17
N ALA A 238 -19.46 -13.52 5.27
CA ALA A 238 -19.68 -12.97 6.60
C ALA A 238 -19.13 -11.54 6.72
N VAL A 239 -17.87 -11.34 6.32
CA VAL A 239 -17.16 -10.04 6.41
C VAL A 239 -17.85 -8.94 5.60
N PHE A 240 -18.27 -9.26 4.37
CA PHE A 240 -18.86 -8.29 3.45
C PHE A 240 -20.39 -8.26 3.49
N ALA A 241 -21.01 -9.04 4.36
CA ALA A 241 -22.48 -9.16 4.55
C ALA A 241 -23.22 -9.39 3.21
N THR A 242 -22.63 -10.16 2.30
CA THR A 242 -23.19 -10.49 1.00
C THR A 242 -22.73 -11.88 0.57
N PRO A 243 -23.60 -12.67 -0.09
CA PRO A 243 -23.18 -13.98 -0.60
C PRO A 243 -21.98 -13.84 -1.54
N ILE A 244 -20.93 -14.61 -1.30
CA ILE A 244 -19.76 -14.69 -2.16
C ILE A 244 -19.55 -16.17 -2.52
N VAL A 245 -19.32 -16.42 -3.80
CA VAL A 245 -19.00 -17.75 -4.33
C VAL A 245 -17.61 -17.74 -4.94
N LYS A 246 -16.92 -18.87 -4.85
CA LYS A 246 -15.63 -19.08 -5.47
C LYS A 246 -15.82 -19.88 -6.75
N ILE A 247 -15.33 -19.36 -7.85
CA ILE A 247 -15.33 -20.01 -9.16
C ILE A 247 -13.89 -20.27 -9.57
N SER A 248 -13.62 -21.47 -10.06
CA SER A 248 -12.32 -21.85 -10.62
C SER A 248 -12.51 -22.30 -12.05
N ALA A 249 -11.80 -21.67 -12.97
CA ALA A 249 -11.79 -22.01 -14.38
C ALA A 249 -10.41 -21.80 -15.00
N GLY A 250 -9.89 -22.74 -15.76
CA GLY A 250 -8.60 -22.60 -16.44
C GLY A 250 -7.40 -22.41 -15.52
N GLY A 251 -7.47 -22.87 -14.26
CA GLY A 251 -6.42 -22.65 -13.25
C GLY A 251 -6.48 -21.30 -12.56
N GLU A 252 -7.39 -20.42 -12.94
CA GLU A 252 -7.64 -19.12 -12.29
C GLU A 252 -8.80 -19.24 -11.29
N THR A 253 -8.72 -18.48 -10.21
CA THR A 253 -9.77 -18.39 -9.18
C THR A 253 -10.35 -16.99 -9.16
N ALA A 254 -11.68 -16.89 -9.11
CA ALA A 254 -12.40 -15.65 -8.94
C ALA A 254 -13.45 -15.76 -7.83
N PHE A 255 -13.66 -14.66 -7.12
CA PHE A 255 -14.72 -14.48 -6.13
C PHE A 255 -15.79 -13.58 -6.74
N LEU A 256 -17.02 -14.05 -6.77
CA LEU A 256 -18.16 -13.32 -7.30
C LEU A 256 -19.22 -13.16 -6.23
N SER A 257 -19.87 -12.00 -6.18
CA SER A 257 -21.12 -11.84 -5.46
C SER A 257 -22.25 -12.08 -6.46
N PRO A 258 -22.94 -13.25 -6.41
CA PRO A 258 -24.17 -13.40 -7.18
C PRO A 258 -25.15 -12.35 -6.68
N GLY A 259 -25.68 -11.51 -7.57
CA GLY A 259 -26.72 -10.55 -7.20
C GLY A 259 -27.85 -11.25 -6.43
N ALA A 260 -28.48 -10.53 -5.52
CA ALA A 260 -29.68 -11.05 -4.85
C ALA A 260 -30.67 -11.47 -5.96
N GLY A 261 -30.90 -12.78 -6.09
CA GLY A 261 -31.89 -13.28 -7.02
C GLY A 261 -33.23 -12.63 -6.69
N HIS A 262 -33.83 -11.98 -7.66
CA HIS A 262 -35.20 -11.48 -7.57
C HIS A 262 -36.17 -12.64 -7.58
#